data_9dfe2eae1864cef73dc83f98ef96ed16
#
_entry.id   9dfe2eae1864cef73dc83f98ef96ed16
#
_cell.length_a   1.000
_cell.length_b   1.000
_cell.length_c   1.000
_cell.angle_alpha   90.00
_cell.angle_beta   90.00
_cell.angle_gamma   90.00
#
_symmetry.space_group_name_H-M   'P 1'
#
loop_
_entity.id
_entity.type
_entity.pdbx_description
1 polymer ?
#
loop_
_entity_poly.entity_id
_entity_poly.type
_entity_poly.pdbx_seq_one_letter_code
_entity_poly.pdbx_strand_id
1 'polypeptide(L)'
;VNLAEASRTLAELEALAAQVEADPSAWMAWLPGQHAFLSNPSRVKLFRAGNQSLGKTTAGLSEVHFRALGAHPFQEVAEPPIEAWILCASWSQSLAIQGKFHAIAQAHLVEDTRFCSVNGYHANRPTARYRNGSIVRFKTTQQSGLDLAGATIDVALFDEPPASPRIFEEVRKRLIRGKGGGCLLLCLTPINAPTDWLRELVEAGQIADIHRPLTAEELVPVGESEPLRLPSGQPMNQAWIDELRANTLPYAVPVVIDGEWEQRVVGRVFTAWDETTMVRGDAPYGGTWKVCLGIDHGSKVGKEVALLVLVDDSGDHDRIWVVDEYVGAENGSVSDDARGILAMLSRNSMQWKQLDHAHGDRLYMRGAVDRKSNIDLVREIARLVGVPHRSLSPMIRTVKRGKGRGRGSVNAGCRYLHQAMVRPGHFFVHPRCARLLEALDRWDYSDSDFKDPIDALRYALQRYVFRTTRDAYKPQRLHLY
;
A
#
# COMPACT_ATOMS: atom_id res chain seq x y z
N VAL A 1 -55.29 9.64 -18.49
CA VAL A 1 -54.20 8.74 -18.96
C VAL A 1 -54.83 7.74 -19.90
N ASN A 2 -54.36 7.69 -21.15
CA ASN A 2 -54.81 6.74 -22.13
C ASN A 2 -54.26 5.34 -21.77
N LEU A 3 -55.14 4.41 -21.38
CA LEU A 3 -54.77 3.06 -20.94
C LEU A 3 -53.96 2.30 -22.02
N ALA A 4 -54.26 2.56 -23.30
CA ALA A 4 -53.52 1.94 -24.41
C ALA A 4 -52.07 2.49 -24.51
N GLU A 5 -51.87 3.76 -24.24
CA GLU A 5 -50.55 4.40 -24.24
C GLU A 5 -49.71 3.95 -23.01
N ALA A 6 -50.33 3.88 -21.83
CA ALA A 6 -49.69 3.35 -20.63
C ALA A 6 -49.29 1.87 -20.79
N SER A 7 -50.12 1.05 -21.43
CA SER A 7 -49.84 -0.36 -21.72
C SER A 7 -48.69 -0.53 -22.72
N ARG A 8 -48.59 0.36 -23.72
CA ARG A 8 -47.47 0.35 -24.69
C ARG A 8 -46.15 0.73 -23.99
N THR A 9 -46.18 1.81 -23.20
CA THR A 9 -44.99 2.25 -22.43
C THR A 9 -44.51 1.17 -21.48
N LEU A 10 -45.42 0.46 -20.80
CA LEU A 10 -45.08 -0.66 -19.93
C LEU A 10 -44.37 -1.78 -20.68
N ALA A 11 -44.93 -2.19 -21.85
CA ALA A 11 -44.31 -3.23 -22.67
C ALA A 11 -42.94 -2.84 -23.22
N GLU A 12 -42.75 -1.57 -23.57
CA GLU A 12 -41.44 -1.02 -23.97
C GLU A 12 -40.42 -1.05 -22.82
N LEU A 13 -40.85 -0.69 -21.62
CA LEU A 13 -40.00 -0.75 -20.41
C LEU A 13 -39.65 -2.21 -20.04
N GLU A 14 -40.59 -3.13 -20.12
CA GLU A 14 -40.32 -4.55 -19.89
C GLU A 14 -39.35 -5.13 -20.92
N ALA A 15 -39.50 -4.76 -22.20
CA ALA A 15 -38.57 -5.16 -23.25
C ALA A 15 -37.17 -4.59 -23.03
N LEU A 16 -37.06 -3.32 -22.59
CA LEU A 16 -35.82 -2.67 -22.25
C LEU A 16 -35.18 -3.32 -21.04
N ALA A 17 -35.94 -3.59 -19.97
CA ALA A 17 -35.44 -4.31 -18.80
C ALA A 17 -34.87 -5.68 -19.14
N ALA A 18 -35.57 -6.44 -19.99
CA ALA A 18 -35.08 -7.72 -20.48
C ALA A 18 -33.78 -7.62 -21.30
N GLN A 19 -33.61 -6.55 -22.08
CA GLN A 19 -32.35 -6.28 -22.80
C GLN A 19 -31.22 -5.94 -21.84
N VAL A 20 -31.46 -5.10 -20.81
CA VAL A 20 -30.47 -4.75 -19.79
C VAL A 20 -30.05 -5.99 -18.98
N GLU A 21 -31.01 -6.86 -18.62
CA GLU A 21 -30.71 -8.12 -17.94
C GLU A 21 -29.90 -9.08 -18.82
N ALA A 22 -30.18 -9.08 -20.14
CA ALA A 22 -29.46 -9.93 -21.09
C ALA A 22 -28.03 -9.48 -21.33
N ASP A 23 -27.77 -8.18 -21.38
CA ASP A 23 -26.43 -7.61 -21.53
C ASP A 23 -26.27 -6.30 -20.73
N PRO A 24 -25.94 -6.39 -19.44
CA PRO A 24 -25.73 -5.20 -18.61
C PRO A 24 -24.63 -4.27 -19.13
N SER A 25 -23.65 -4.80 -19.84
CA SER A 25 -22.51 -4.01 -20.35
C SER A 25 -22.91 -3.00 -21.42
N ALA A 26 -23.93 -3.29 -22.19
CA ALA A 26 -24.45 -2.40 -23.25
C ALA A 26 -25.12 -1.12 -22.70
N TRP A 27 -25.49 -1.12 -21.43
CA TRP A 27 -26.29 -0.07 -20.78
C TRP A 27 -25.53 0.67 -19.66
N MET A 28 -24.21 0.46 -19.55
CA MET A 28 -23.42 1.12 -18.51
C MET A 28 -23.29 2.62 -18.81
N ALA A 29 -23.69 3.44 -17.83
CA ALA A 29 -23.40 4.86 -17.84
C ALA A 29 -21.95 5.09 -17.35
N TRP A 30 -21.13 5.71 -18.20
CA TRP A 30 -19.71 5.89 -17.95
C TRP A 30 -19.43 7.24 -17.29
N LEU A 31 -18.64 7.25 -16.22
CA LEU A 31 -18.04 8.47 -15.70
C LEU A 31 -17.06 9.07 -16.72
N PRO A 32 -16.81 10.40 -16.69
CA PRO A 32 -15.92 11.06 -17.66
C PRO A 32 -14.54 10.40 -17.75
N GLY A 33 -13.93 10.05 -16.61
CA GLY A 33 -12.65 9.35 -16.57
C GLY A 33 -12.71 7.94 -17.18
N GLN A 34 -13.77 7.19 -16.92
CA GLN A 34 -13.98 5.86 -17.51
C GLN A 34 -14.18 5.97 -19.04
N HIS A 35 -15.01 6.90 -19.49
CA HIS A 35 -15.21 7.18 -20.90
C HIS A 35 -13.92 7.55 -21.61
N ALA A 36 -13.12 8.47 -21.01
CA ALA A 36 -11.84 8.87 -21.55
C ALA A 36 -10.84 7.69 -21.65
N PHE A 37 -10.82 6.79 -20.68
CA PHE A 37 -10.01 5.58 -20.71
C PHE A 37 -10.47 4.60 -21.79
N LEU A 38 -11.77 4.31 -21.87
CA LEU A 38 -12.33 3.38 -22.84
C LEU A 38 -12.21 3.88 -24.28
N SER A 39 -12.39 5.18 -24.53
CA SER A 39 -12.28 5.80 -25.86
C SER A 39 -10.83 6.05 -26.32
N ASN A 40 -9.84 5.94 -25.41
CA ASN A 40 -8.44 6.15 -25.77
C ASN A 40 -7.90 4.98 -26.61
N PRO A 41 -7.40 5.20 -27.84
CA PRO A 41 -6.97 4.13 -28.74
C PRO A 41 -5.57 3.58 -28.46
N SER A 42 -4.85 4.15 -27.49
CA SER A 42 -3.48 3.74 -27.19
C SER A 42 -3.42 2.29 -26.72
N ARG A 43 -2.45 1.53 -27.26
CA ARG A 43 -2.26 0.12 -26.89
C ARG A 43 -1.73 -0.07 -25.46
N VAL A 44 -0.99 0.90 -24.95
CA VAL A 44 -0.52 0.93 -23.57
C VAL A 44 -1.11 2.14 -22.90
N LYS A 45 -2.07 1.95 -22.02
CA LYS A 45 -2.79 3.04 -21.36
C LYS A 45 -2.98 2.80 -19.87
N LEU A 46 -2.93 3.90 -19.13
CA LEU A 46 -3.05 3.94 -17.68
C LEU A 46 -4.26 4.79 -17.30
N PHE A 47 -5.17 4.26 -16.51
CA PHE A 47 -6.17 5.03 -15.80
C PHE A 47 -5.72 5.25 -14.36
N ARG A 48 -5.30 6.48 -14.07
CA ARG A 48 -4.79 6.91 -12.78
C ARG A 48 -5.76 7.88 -12.12
N ALA A 49 -6.25 7.49 -10.93
CA ALA A 49 -7.20 8.29 -10.15
C ALA A 49 -7.14 7.89 -8.67
N GLY A 50 -7.86 8.61 -7.83
CA GLY A 50 -7.98 8.32 -6.41
C GLY A 50 -8.56 6.95 -6.10
N ASN A 51 -8.41 6.53 -4.86
CA ASN A 51 -8.88 5.22 -4.41
C ASN A 51 -10.41 5.22 -4.23
N GLN A 52 -11.08 4.15 -4.72
CA GLN A 52 -12.51 3.85 -4.54
C GLN A 52 -13.52 4.94 -5.01
N SER A 53 -13.13 5.85 -5.89
CA SER A 53 -14.02 6.96 -6.31
C SER A 53 -14.48 6.87 -7.76
N LEU A 54 -13.58 6.79 -8.72
CA LEU A 54 -13.87 6.95 -10.14
C LEU A 54 -14.01 5.64 -10.94
N GLY A 55 -14.18 4.50 -10.27
CA GLY A 55 -14.47 3.22 -10.92
C GLY A 55 -13.38 2.72 -11.88
N LYS A 56 -12.09 2.95 -11.60
CA LYS A 56 -10.94 2.48 -12.41
C LYS A 56 -11.01 1.00 -12.74
N THR A 57 -11.20 0.17 -11.71
CA THR A 57 -11.36 -1.29 -11.86
C THR A 57 -12.47 -1.64 -12.83
N THR A 58 -13.65 -1.00 -12.71
CA THR A 58 -14.78 -1.22 -13.60
C THR A 58 -14.42 -0.89 -15.05
N ALA A 59 -13.79 0.24 -15.30
CA ALA A 59 -13.33 0.61 -16.65
C ALA A 59 -12.33 -0.41 -17.22
N GLY A 60 -11.34 -0.83 -16.42
CA GLY A 60 -10.35 -1.83 -16.84
C GLY A 60 -10.98 -3.19 -17.17
N LEU A 61 -11.90 -3.65 -16.33
CA LEU A 61 -12.62 -4.92 -16.55
C LEU A 61 -13.54 -4.85 -17.77
N SER A 62 -14.21 -3.73 -18.00
CA SER A 62 -15.06 -3.52 -19.18
C SER A 62 -14.24 -3.44 -20.47
N GLU A 63 -13.06 -2.81 -20.43
CA GLU A 63 -12.12 -2.81 -21.57
C GLU A 63 -11.69 -4.23 -21.95
N VAL A 64 -11.34 -5.07 -20.95
CA VAL A 64 -11.03 -6.50 -21.19
C VAL A 64 -12.23 -7.24 -21.75
N HIS A 65 -13.43 -6.98 -21.20
CA HIS A 65 -14.69 -7.60 -21.65
C HIS A 65 -14.98 -7.26 -23.10
N PHE A 66 -14.97 -5.99 -23.49
CA PHE A 66 -15.26 -5.55 -24.85
C PHE A 66 -14.28 -6.13 -25.87
N ARG A 67 -13.00 -6.21 -25.51
CA ARG A 67 -11.99 -6.86 -26.36
C ARG A 67 -12.19 -8.37 -26.45
N ALA A 68 -12.55 -9.03 -25.35
CA ALA A 68 -12.87 -10.47 -25.36
C ALA A 68 -14.14 -10.78 -26.15
N LEU A 69 -15.09 -9.87 -26.16
CA LEU A 69 -16.32 -9.97 -26.95
C LEU A 69 -16.05 -9.73 -28.45
N GLY A 70 -15.04 -8.93 -28.80
CA GLY A 70 -14.78 -8.45 -30.15
C GLY A 70 -15.70 -7.30 -30.58
N ALA A 71 -16.37 -6.68 -29.60
CA ALA A 71 -17.27 -5.55 -29.80
C ALA A 71 -16.98 -4.46 -28.76
N HIS A 72 -16.39 -3.37 -29.21
CA HIS A 72 -16.01 -2.27 -28.34
C HIS A 72 -16.80 -1.01 -28.74
N PRO A 73 -17.48 -0.31 -27.78
CA PRO A 73 -18.37 0.80 -28.12
C PRO A 73 -17.66 2.04 -28.66
N PHE A 74 -16.33 2.18 -28.46
CA PHE A 74 -15.60 3.40 -28.77
C PHE A 74 -14.42 3.21 -29.75
N GLN A 75 -14.04 2.00 -30.09
CA GLN A 75 -12.88 1.75 -30.93
C GLN A 75 -12.93 0.38 -31.62
N GLU A 76 -12.19 0.22 -32.70
CA GLU A 76 -11.98 -1.08 -33.32
C GLU A 76 -11.05 -1.93 -32.46
N VAL A 77 -11.37 -3.21 -32.32
CA VAL A 77 -10.60 -4.19 -31.55
C VAL A 77 -10.32 -5.44 -32.38
N ALA A 78 -9.37 -6.25 -31.93
CA ALA A 78 -9.01 -7.49 -32.59
C ALA A 78 -10.20 -8.48 -32.54
N GLU A 79 -10.39 -9.22 -33.64
CA GLU A 79 -11.44 -10.25 -33.71
C GLU A 79 -11.18 -11.40 -32.73
N PRO A 80 -12.24 -11.92 -32.07
CA PRO A 80 -12.13 -13.11 -31.23
C PRO A 80 -11.71 -14.36 -32.06
N PRO A 81 -11.25 -15.45 -31.40
CA PRO A 81 -11.00 -15.52 -29.97
C PRO A 81 -9.71 -14.83 -29.56
N ILE A 82 -9.69 -14.23 -28.35
CA ILE A 82 -8.49 -13.65 -27.74
C ILE A 82 -8.18 -14.33 -26.39
N GLU A 83 -6.94 -14.24 -25.94
CA GLU A 83 -6.53 -14.57 -24.58
C GLU A 83 -6.16 -13.29 -23.82
N ALA A 84 -6.83 -13.06 -22.66
CA ALA A 84 -6.59 -11.92 -21.82
C ALA A 84 -6.16 -12.35 -20.41
N TRP A 85 -5.29 -11.56 -19.78
CA TRP A 85 -4.92 -11.72 -18.38
C TRP A 85 -5.36 -10.52 -17.55
N ILE A 86 -5.96 -10.79 -16.38
CA ILE A 86 -6.24 -9.80 -15.34
C ILE A 86 -5.33 -10.11 -14.17
N LEU A 87 -4.42 -9.18 -13.86
CA LEU A 87 -3.40 -9.33 -12.82
C LEU A 87 -3.74 -8.45 -11.62
N CYS A 88 -3.91 -9.06 -10.46
CA CYS A 88 -4.21 -8.41 -9.19
C CYS A 88 -3.01 -8.48 -8.25
N ALA A 89 -2.95 -7.63 -7.21
CA ALA A 89 -1.85 -7.65 -6.26
C ALA A 89 -1.83 -8.93 -5.39
N SER A 90 -2.99 -9.55 -5.12
CA SER A 90 -3.09 -10.78 -4.31
C SER A 90 -4.29 -11.63 -4.73
N TRP A 91 -4.32 -12.90 -4.34
CA TRP A 91 -5.45 -13.79 -4.60
C TRP A 91 -6.73 -13.37 -3.83
N SER A 92 -6.61 -12.79 -2.64
CA SER A 92 -7.76 -12.24 -1.91
C SER A 92 -8.41 -11.07 -2.62
N GLN A 93 -7.60 -10.18 -3.23
CA GLN A 93 -8.10 -9.10 -4.07
C GLN A 93 -8.71 -9.63 -5.37
N SER A 94 -8.07 -10.61 -5.98
CA SER A 94 -8.54 -11.25 -7.22
C SER A 94 -9.96 -11.78 -7.09
N LEU A 95 -10.37 -12.30 -5.93
CA LEU A 95 -11.74 -12.81 -5.73
C LEU A 95 -12.80 -11.72 -5.94
N ALA A 96 -12.60 -10.53 -5.37
CA ALA A 96 -13.50 -9.40 -5.56
C ALA A 96 -13.53 -8.93 -7.04
N ILE A 97 -12.38 -8.95 -7.72
CA ILE A 97 -12.23 -8.60 -9.13
C ILE A 97 -12.97 -9.63 -10.02
N GLN A 98 -12.84 -10.92 -9.71
CA GLN A 98 -13.57 -11.99 -10.41
C GLN A 98 -15.08 -11.80 -10.30
N GLY A 99 -15.60 -11.43 -9.13
CA GLY A 99 -17.01 -11.14 -8.92
C GLY A 99 -17.52 -9.98 -9.77
N LYS A 100 -16.78 -8.87 -9.79
CA LYS A 100 -17.09 -7.71 -10.64
C LYS A 100 -17.05 -8.06 -12.13
N PHE A 101 -16.01 -8.80 -12.54
CA PHE A 101 -15.89 -9.23 -13.94
C PHE A 101 -17.04 -10.16 -14.35
N HIS A 102 -17.41 -11.11 -13.48
CA HIS A 102 -18.53 -12.00 -13.74
C HIS A 102 -19.85 -11.22 -13.93
N ALA A 103 -20.11 -10.23 -13.08
CA ALA A 103 -21.31 -9.39 -13.20
C ALA A 103 -21.38 -8.64 -14.54
N ILE A 104 -20.22 -8.23 -15.09
CA ILE A 104 -20.14 -7.56 -16.41
C ILE A 104 -20.31 -8.57 -17.57
N ALA A 105 -19.68 -9.73 -17.49
CA ALA A 105 -19.47 -10.62 -18.61
C ALA A 105 -20.45 -11.81 -18.69
N GLN A 106 -21.23 -12.09 -17.63
CA GLN A 106 -22.00 -13.33 -17.45
C GLN A 106 -22.90 -13.71 -18.64
N ALA A 107 -23.50 -12.71 -19.28
CA ALA A 107 -24.37 -12.94 -20.42
C ALA A 107 -23.69 -13.57 -21.66
N HIS A 108 -22.35 -13.43 -21.72
CA HIS A 108 -21.51 -13.87 -22.85
C HIS A 108 -20.64 -15.08 -22.55
N LEU A 109 -20.66 -15.57 -21.30
CA LEU A 109 -19.86 -16.71 -20.87
C LEU A 109 -20.53 -18.04 -21.27
N VAL A 110 -19.74 -19.10 -21.45
CA VAL A 110 -20.26 -20.45 -21.63
C VAL A 110 -20.90 -20.94 -20.33
N GLU A 111 -21.97 -21.80 -20.47
CA GLU A 111 -22.77 -22.27 -19.33
C GLU A 111 -21.94 -23.07 -18.29
N ASP A 112 -20.90 -23.77 -18.73
CA ASP A 112 -20.00 -24.54 -17.87
C ASP A 112 -18.96 -23.68 -17.14
N THR A 113 -18.89 -22.38 -17.40
CA THR A 113 -18.07 -21.45 -16.67
C THR A 113 -18.62 -21.27 -15.26
N ARG A 114 -18.22 -22.15 -14.36
CA ARG A 114 -18.66 -22.14 -12.96
C ARG A 114 -18.04 -20.96 -12.21
N PHE A 115 -18.92 -20.10 -11.71
CA PHE A 115 -18.57 -19.03 -10.78
C PHE A 115 -19.27 -19.25 -9.45
N CYS A 116 -18.52 -19.06 -8.34
CA CYS A 116 -19.05 -19.10 -6.99
C CYS A 116 -18.76 -17.77 -6.30
N SER A 117 -19.76 -17.11 -5.73
CA SER A 117 -19.62 -15.82 -5.05
C SER A 117 -18.62 -15.85 -3.89
N VAL A 118 -18.40 -17.02 -3.28
CA VAL A 118 -17.48 -17.21 -2.16
C VAL A 118 -16.05 -17.53 -2.62
N ASN A 119 -15.90 -18.32 -3.71
CA ASN A 119 -14.60 -18.85 -4.14
C ASN A 119 -14.17 -18.37 -5.53
N GLY A 120 -14.98 -17.57 -6.21
CA GLY A 120 -14.72 -17.11 -7.57
C GLY A 120 -14.84 -18.22 -8.62
N TYR A 121 -14.08 -18.09 -9.69
CA TYR A 121 -13.85 -19.14 -10.67
C TYR A 121 -12.99 -20.26 -10.08
N HIS A 122 -12.82 -21.36 -10.81
CA HIS A 122 -12.10 -22.55 -10.29
C HIS A 122 -10.76 -22.18 -9.61
N ALA A 123 -10.57 -22.62 -8.38
CA ALA A 123 -9.51 -22.17 -7.46
C ALA A 123 -8.07 -22.29 -8.00
N ASN A 124 -7.77 -23.37 -8.76
CA ASN A 124 -6.42 -23.63 -9.25
C ASN A 124 -6.07 -22.85 -10.53
N ARG A 125 -7.07 -22.50 -11.34
CA ARG A 125 -6.88 -21.77 -12.60
C ARG A 125 -8.13 -20.90 -12.86
N PRO A 126 -8.31 -19.79 -12.14
CA PRO A 126 -9.49 -18.96 -12.31
C PRO A 126 -9.53 -18.41 -13.73
N THR A 127 -10.57 -18.84 -14.46
CA THR A 127 -10.70 -18.60 -15.91
C THR A 127 -12.17 -18.39 -16.28
N ALA A 128 -12.46 -17.28 -16.96
CA ALA A 128 -13.73 -17.05 -17.61
C ALA A 128 -13.61 -17.42 -19.10
N ARG A 129 -14.58 -18.17 -19.62
CA ARG A 129 -14.63 -18.61 -21.03
C ARG A 129 -15.83 -18.01 -21.73
N TYR A 130 -15.59 -17.37 -22.85
CA TYR A 130 -16.61 -16.77 -23.68
C TYR A 130 -17.16 -17.77 -24.72
N ARG A 131 -18.41 -17.58 -25.13
CA ARG A 131 -19.04 -18.39 -26.18
C ARG A 131 -18.33 -18.26 -27.53
N ASN A 132 -17.67 -17.13 -27.79
CA ASN A 132 -16.88 -16.91 -29.02
C ASN A 132 -15.45 -17.52 -28.97
N GLY A 133 -15.12 -18.28 -27.91
CA GLY A 133 -13.85 -18.93 -27.73
C GLY A 133 -12.79 -18.08 -27.01
N SER A 134 -13.04 -16.81 -26.72
CA SER A 134 -12.11 -15.97 -25.95
C SER A 134 -11.97 -16.46 -24.51
N ILE A 135 -10.80 -16.24 -23.90
CA ILE A 135 -10.45 -16.71 -22.56
C ILE A 135 -9.87 -15.58 -21.74
N VAL A 136 -10.41 -15.36 -20.55
CA VAL A 136 -9.86 -14.40 -19.57
C VAL A 136 -9.34 -15.18 -18.35
N ARG A 137 -8.06 -15.04 -18.04
CA ARG A 137 -7.39 -15.69 -16.90
C ARG A 137 -7.05 -14.68 -15.81
N PHE A 138 -7.34 -15.04 -14.58
CA PHE A 138 -6.96 -14.24 -13.42
C PHE A 138 -5.64 -14.73 -12.86
N LYS A 139 -4.74 -13.78 -12.62
CA LYS A 139 -3.38 -14.00 -12.13
C LYS A 139 -3.06 -13.00 -11.01
N THR A 140 -1.92 -13.19 -10.35
CA THR A 140 -1.43 -12.25 -9.35
C THR A 140 0.00 -11.82 -9.64
N THR A 141 0.33 -10.59 -9.27
CA THR A 141 1.70 -10.06 -9.38
C THR A 141 2.64 -10.66 -8.33
N GLN A 142 2.14 -11.51 -7.42
CA GLN A 142 2.95 -12.29 -6.48
C GLN A 142 3.51 -13.59 -7.09
N GLN A 143 3.01 -14.00 -8.25
CA GLN A 143 3.54 -15.14 -8.97
C GLN A 143 4.96 -14.83 -9.46
N SER A 144 5.78 -15.88 -9.59
CA SER A 144 7.12 -15.71 -10.15
C SER A 144 7.05 -15.34 -11.64
N GLY A 145 8.10 -14.68 -12.15
CA GLY A 145 8.19 -14.41 -13.59
C GLY A 145 8.14 -15.69 -14.45
N LEU A 146 8.53 -16.85 -13.89
CA LEU A 146 8.43 -18.15 -14.55
C LEU A 146 6.98 -18.61 -14.70
N ASP A 147 6.09 -18.34 -13.74
CA ASP A 147 4.67 -18.69 -13.81
C ASP A 147 3.91 -17.83 -14.85
N LEU A 148 4.49 -16.69 -15.21
CA LEU A 148 4.02 -15.80 -16.26
C LEU A 148 4.68 -16.09 -17.61
N ALA A 149 5.67 -17.00 -17.67
CA ALA A 149 6.39 -17.34 -18.89
C ALA A 149 5.60 -18.31 -19.79
N GLY A 150 5.95 -18.34 -21.09
CA GLY A 150 5.51 -19.38 -22.04
C GLY A 150 4.14 -19.17 -22.69
N ALA A 151 3.39 -18.12 -22.38
CA ALA A 151 2.11 -17.80 -23.05
C ALA A 151 2.27 -16.64 -24.05
N THR A 152 1.41 -16.62 -25.06
CA THR A 152 1.12 -15.43 -25.89
C THR A 152 -0.27 -14.96 -25.50
N ILE A 153 -0.43 -13.66 -25.25
CA ILE A 153 -1.71 -13.06 -24.87
C ILE A 153 -1.98 -11.81 -25.71
N ASP A 154 -3.24 -11.46 -25.83
CA ASP A 154 -3.69 -10.33 -26.63
C ASP A 154 -3.97 -9.10 -25.79
N VAL A 155 -4.39 -9.29 -24.52
CA VAL A 155 -4.71 -8.23 -23.58
C VAL A 155 -4.16 -8.56 -22.19
N ALA A 156 -3.60 -7.56 -21.50
CA ALA A 156 -3.27 -7.66 -20.08
C ALA A 156 -3.80 -6.45 -19.34
N LEU A 157 -4.45 -6.67 -18.20
CA LEU A 157 -4.87 -5.63 -17.27
C LEU A 157 -4.14 -5.82 -15.94
N PHE A 158 -3.44 -4.78 -15.48
CA PHE A 158 -3.02 -4.67 -14.09
C PHE A 158 -4.06 -3.87 -13.31
N ASP A 159 -4.71 -4.51 -12.35
CA ASP A 159 -5.56 -3.85 -11.35
C ASP A 159 -4.71 -3.62 -10.11
N GLU A 160 -4.31 -2.38 -9.89
CA GLU A 160 -3.29 -1.86 -9.00
C GLU A 160 -1.84 -1.99 -9.52
N PRO A 161 -0.87 -1.21 -8.95
CA PRO A 161 0.50 -1.17 -9.44
C PRO A 161 1.15 -2.55 -9.47
N PRO A 162 1.84 -2.92 -10.56
CA PRO A 162 2.67 -4.12 -10.58
C PRO A 162 3.70 -4.10 -9.45
N ALA A 163 3.93 -5.24 -8.81
CA ALA A 163 4.83 -5.34 -7.66
C ALA A 163 6.30 -4.98 -7.98
N SER A 164 6.69 -5.04 -9.26
CA SER A 164 8.02 -4.64 -9.73
C SER A 164 8.03 -4.38 -11.24
N PRO A 165 9.00 -3.57 -11.75
CA PRO A 165 9.22 -3.38 -13.19
C PRO A 165 9.42 -4.71 -13.93
N ARG A 166 10.07 -5.70 -13.30
CA ARG A 166 10.33 -7.00 -13.91
C ARG A 166 9.04 -7.75 -14.27
N ILE A 167 8.01 -7.69 -13.41
CA ILE A 167 6.73 -8.34 -13.68
C ILE A 167 6.01 -7.62 -14.83
N PHE A 168 6.04 -6.29 -14.85
CA PHE A 168 5.48 -5.50 -15.93
C PHE A 168 6.15 -5.86 -17.28
N GLU A 169 7.47 -5.88 -17.35
CA GLU A 169 8.20 -6.22 -18.55
C GLU A 169 7.97 -7.68 -18.99
N GLU A 170 7.83 -8.61 -18.06
CA GLU A 170 7.53 -10.00 -18.39
C GLU A 170 6.15 -10.14 -19.04
N VAL A 171 5.14 -9.45 -18.54
CA VAL A 171 3.80 -9.43 -19.14
C VAL A 171 3.83 -8.72 -20.49
N ARG A 172 4.53 -7.58 -20.61
CA ARG A 172 4.69 -6.82 -21.87
C ARG A 172 5.27 -7.69 -22.99
N LYS A 173 6.26 -8.54 -22.67
CA LYS A 173 6.83 -9.49 -23.65
C LYS A 173 5.80 -10.51 -24.17
N ARG A 174 4.77 -10.87 -23.38
CA ARG A 174 3.74 -11.82 -23.80
C ARG A 174 2.78 -11.20 -24.83
N LEU A 175 2.67 -9.90 -24.87
CA LEU A 175 1.81 -9.14 -25.77
C LEU A 175 2.41 -8.93 -27.17
N ILE A 176 3.73 -9.07 -27.35
CA ILE A 176 4.44 -8.75 -28.61
C ILE A 176 3.86 -9.49 -29.82
N ARG A 177 3.41 -10.74 -29.62
CA ARG A 177 2.81 -11.58 -30.65
C ARG A 177 1.29 -11.64 -30.58
N GLY A 178 0.67 -10.82 -29.70
CA GLY A 178 -0.76 -10.76 -29.53
C GLY A 178 -1.43 -10.15 -30.75
N LYS A 179 -2.71 -10.49 -30.97
CA LYS A 179 -3.52 -9.94 -32.04
C LYS A 179 -3.58 -8.41 -31.92
N GLY A 180 -3.52 -7.74 -33.06
CA GLY A 180 -3.48 -6.28 -33.09
C GLY A 180 -2.25 -5.67 -32.42
N GLY A 181 -1.18 -6.46 -32.14
CA GLY A 181 0.05 -6.04 -31.48
C GLY A 181 -0.05 -5.97 -29.95
N GLY A 182 -1.10 -6.59 -29.38
CA GLY A 182 -1.35 -6.66 -27.95
C GLY A 182 -1.78 -5.34 -27.30
N CYS A 183 -2.49 -5.42 -26.18
CA CYS A 183 -2.94 -4.26 -25.42
C CYS A 183 -2.59 -4.41 -23.93
N LEU A 184 -1.95 -3.39 -23.35
CA LEU A 184 -1.57 -3.36 -21.95
C LEU A 184 -2.31 -2.25 -21.22
N LEU A 185 -3.08 -2.61 -20.24
CA LEU A 185 -3.97 -1.77 -19.48
C LEU A 185 -3.50 -1.68 -18.03
N LEU A 186 -3.51 -0.51 -17.46
CA LEU A 186 -3.24 -0.29 -16.04
C LEU A 186 -4.39 0.53 -15.44
N CYS A 187 -4.93 0.06 -14.33
CA CYS A 187 -5.95 0.77 -13.54
C CYS A 187 -5.45 0.83 -12.10
N LEU A 188 -4.95 1.98 -11.66
CA LEU A 188 -4.27 2.05 -10.38
C LEU A 188 -4.43 3.40 -9.67
N THR A 189 -4.26 3.34 -8.35
CA THR A 189 -3.85 4.48 -7.54
C THR A 189 -2.35 4.30 -7.25
N PRO A 190 -1.50 5.32 -7.43
CA PRO A 190 -0.04 5.17 -7.30
C PRO A 190 0.40 5.10 -5.82
N ILE A 191 -0.12 4.09 -5.11
CA ILE A 191 0.15 3.78 -3.69
C ILE A 191 0.58 2.32 -3.55
N ASN A 192 1.14 1.96 -2.38
CA ASN A 192 1.44 0.58 -1.97
C ASN A 192 2.55 -0.14 -2.76
N ALA A 193 3.10 0.46 -3.80
CA ALA A 193 4.25 -0.05 -4.53
C ALA A 193 5.05 1.13 -5.13
N PRO A 194 6.38 0.98 -5.34
CA PRO A 194 7.16 1.99 -6.05
C PRO A 194 6.63 2.16 -7.47
N THR A 195 6.22 3.37 -7.84
CA THR A 195 5.65 3.69 -9.15
C THR A 195 6.51 4.67 -9.97
N ASP A 196 7.68 5.08 -9.46
CA ASP A 196 8.58 6.02 -10.15
C ASP A 196 8.91 5.58 -11.57
N TRP A 197 9.22 4.29 -11.74
CA TRP A 197 9.50 3.70 -13.06
C TRP A 197 8.29 3.74 -14.02
N LEU A 198 7.06 3.68 -13.51
CA LEU A 198 5.85 3.87 -14.32
C LEU A 198 5.71 5.32 -14.75
N ARG A 199 5.98 6.24 -13.83
CA ARG A 199 5.98 7.66 -14.10
C ARG A 199 7.01 8.00 -15.19
N GLU A 200 8.22 7.46 -15.13
CA GLU A 200 9.24 7.62 -16.16
C GLU A 200 8.76 7.14 -17.55
N LEU A 201 8.05 6.00 -17.60
CA LEU A 201 7.47 5.50 -18.86
C LEU A 201 6.34 6.40 -19.39
N VAL A 202 5.54 7.00 -18.52
CA VAL A 202 4.53 7.99 -18.89
C VAL A 202 5.19 9.27 -19.42
N GLU A 203 6.18 9.80 -18.71
CA GLU A 203 6.94 10.99 -19.11
C GLU A 203 7.69 10.78 -20.45
N ALA A 204 8.15 9.57 -20.70
CA ALA A 204 8.75 9.16 -21.98
C ALA A 204 7.73 8.90 -23.10
N GLY A 205 6.42 9.09 -22.86
CA GLY A 205 5.37 8.86 -23.85
C GLY A 205 5.13 7.40 -24.23
N GLN A 206 5.63 6.44 -23.45
CA GLN A 206 5.44 5.00 -23.70
C GLN A 206 4.10 4.48 -23.16
N ILE A 207 3.47 5.21 -22.26
CA ILE A 207 2.16 4.89 -21.66
C ILE A 207 1.29 6.14 -21.77
N ALA A 208 0.10 6.01 -22.36
CA ALA A 208 -0.89 7.08 -22.35
C ALA A 208 -1.51 7.17 -20.93
N ASP A 209 -1.31 8.29 -20.24
CA ASP A 209 -1.81 8.53 -18.88
C ASP A 209 -3.16 9.25 -18.92
N ILE A 210 -4.20 8.59 -18.48
CA ILE A 210 -5.52 9.16 -18.26
C ILE A 210 -5.65 9.44 -16.76
N HIS A 211 -5.10 10.58 -16.34
CA HIS A 211 -5.19 11.05 -14.96
C HIS A 211 -6.48 11.82 -14.73
N ARG A 212 -7.22 11.45 -13.68
CA ARG A 212 -8.46 12.09 -13.28
C ARG A 212 -8.47 12.36 -11.77
N PRO A 213 -8.22 13.60 -11.33
CA PRO A 213 -8.46 14.02 -9.95
C PRO A 213 -9.94 13.91 -9.59
N LEU A 214 -10.24 13.70 -8.32
CA LEU A 214 -11.61 13.61 -7.87
C LEU A 214 -12.25 14.99 -7.79
N THR A 215 -13.19 15.28 -8.71
CA THR A 215 -14.04 16.48 -8.72
C THR A 215 -15.51 16.10 -8.83
N ALA A 216 -16.42 17.03 -8.57
CA ALA A 216 -17.84 16.76 -8.67
C ALA A 216 -18.28 16.40 -10.11
N GLU A 217 -17.65 17.00 -11.11
CA GLU A 217 -17.94 16.73 -12.53
C GLU A 217 -17.52 15.31 -12.93
N GLU A 218 -16.45 14.79 -12.37
CA GLU A 218 -15.98 13.41 -12.64
C GLU A 218 -16.93 12.34 -12.04
N LEU A 219 -17.88 12.75 -11.20
CA LEU A 219 -18.88 11.86 -10.59
C LEU A 219 -20.26 11.89 -11.27
N VAL A 220 -20.41 12.71 -12.29
CA VAL A 220 -21.63 12.78 -13.13
C VAL A 220 -21.39 11.94 -14.38
N PRO A 221 -22.17 10.87 -14.61
CA PRO A 221 -22.03 10.06 -15.83
C PRO A 221 -22.22 10.88 -17.10
N VAL A 222 -21.51 10.51 -18.14
CA VAL A 222 -21.60 11.20 -19.45
C VAL A 222 -23.03 11.13 -19.98
N GLY A 223 -23.60 12.28 -20.27
CA GLY A 223 -24.99 12.40 -20.75
C GLY A 223 -26.03 12.55 -19.64
N GLU A 224 -25.62 12.43 -18.38
CA GLU A 224 -26.51 12.62 -17.23
C GLU A 224 -26.31 14.02 -16.60
N SER A 225 -27.27 14.44 -15.76
CA SER A 225 -27.19 15.70 -15.01
C SER A 225 -26.95 15.49 -13.50
N GLU A 226 -27.15 14.27 -13.01
CA GLU A 226 -27.08 13.92 -11.60
C GLU A 226 -25.81 13.09 -11.30
N PRO A 227 -25.14 13.32 -10.16
CA PRO A 227 -24.02 12.51 -9.77
C PRO A 227 -24.44 11.11 -9.34
N LEU A 228 -23.51 10.17 -9.38
CA LEU A 228 -23.70 8.83 -8.82
C LEU A 228 -24.13 8.91 -7.35
N ARG A 229 -24.82 7.88 -6.90
CA ARG A 229 -25.27 7.75 -5.51
C ARG A 229 -24.60 6.54 -4.86
N LEU A 230 -24.24 6.71 -3.58
CA LEU A 230 -23.84 5.59 -2.73
C LEU A 230 -25.02 4.62 -2.54
N PRO A 231 -24.77 3.36 -2.12
CA PRO A 231 -25.84 2.43 -1.76
C PRO A 231 -26.80 2.95 -0.68
N SER A 232 -26.34 3.91 0.15
CA SER A 232 -27.17 4.63 1.14
C SER A 232 -28.15 5.63 0.52
N GLY A 233 -28.06 5.88 -0.80
CA GLY A 233 -28.83 6.92 -1.50
C GLY A 233 -28.18 8.31 -1.46
N GLN A 234 -27.14 8.53 -0.69
CA GLN A 234 -26.41 9.81 -0.63
C GLN A 234 -25.75 10.12 -1.98
N PRO A 235 -25.93 11.35 -2.53
CA PRO A 235 -25.25 11.72 -3.78
C PRO A 235 -23.76 11.92 -3.54
N MET A 236 -22.95 11.44 -4.50
CA MET A 236 -21.50 11.64 -4.51
C MET A 236 -21.20 13.01 -5.16
N ASN A 237 -21.42 14.09 -4.40
CA ASN A 237 -21.26 15.47 -4.84
C ASN A 237 -20.09 16.17 -4.13
N GLN A 238 -19.92 17.49 -4.29
CA GLN A 238 -18.84 18.25 -3.68
C GLN A 238 -18.79 18.08 -2.15
N ALA A 239 -19.94 18.09 -1.47
CA ALA A 239 -19.98 17.93 -0.01
C ALA A 239 -19.43 16.56 0.43
N TRP A 240 -19.73 15.50 -0.33
CA TRP A 240 -19.15 14.17 -0.09
C TRP A 240 -17.63 14.15 -0.33
N ILE A 241 -17.14 14.86 -1.37
CA ILE A 241 -15.70 15.00 -1.64
C ILE A 241 -15.00 15.73 -0.49
N ASP A 242 -15.58 16.81 -0.02
CA ASP A 242 -15.04 17.62 1.08
C ASP A 242 -14.95 16.80 2.38
N GLU A 243 -15.96 15.98 2.68
CA GLU A 243 -15.95 15.04 3.80
C GLU A 243 -14.85 13.98 3.63
N LEU A 244 -14.70 13.42 2.43
CA LEU A 244 -13.65 12.44 2.13
C LEU A 244 -12.26 13.05 2.32
N ARG A 245 -12.04 14.27 1.84
CA ARG A 245 -10.78 15.02 2.02
C ARG A 245 -10.51 15.34 3.49
N ALA A 246 -11.52 15.77 4.25
CA ALA A 246 -11.40 16.06 5.67
C ALA A 246 -11.04 14.82 6.51
N ASN A 247 -11.53 13.65 6.11
CA ASN A 247 -11.24 12.37 6.75
C ASN A 247 -9.92 11.72 6.29
N THR A 248 -9.24 12.32 5.31
CA THR A 248 -7.95 11.83 4.77
C THR A 248 -6.82 12.69 5.30
N LEU A 249 -5.70 12.06 5.65
CA LEU A 249 -4.51 12.81 6.10
C LEU A 249 -4.06 13.77 5.00
N PRO A 250 -3.77 15.05 5.30
CA PRO A 250 -3.50 16.08 4.29
C PRO A 250 -2.43 15.70 3.27
N TYR A 251 -1.35 15.06 3.70
CA TYR A 251 -0.27 14.61 2.81
C TYR A 251 -0.67 13.43 1.90
N ALA A 252 -1.72 12.69 2.27
CA ALA A 252 -2.20 11.54 1.49
C ALA A 252 -3.28 11.95 0.47
N VAL A 253 -3.90 13.12 0.63
CA VAL A 253 -4.96 13.61 -0.26
C VAL A 253 -4.53 13.61 -1.74
N PRO A 254 -3.37 14.17 -2.13
CA PRO A 254 -2.99 14.20 -3.54
C PRO A 254 -2.91 12.81 -4.18
N VAL A 255 -2.40 11.81 -3.44
CA VAL A 255 -2.22 10.46 -3.97
C VAL A 255 -3.49 9.63 -3.83
N VAL A 256 -4.09 9.61 -2.62
CA VAL A 256 -5.21 8.71 -2.28
C VAL A 256 -6.53 9.20 -2.88
N ILE A 257 -6.74 10.53 -2.93
CA ILE A 257 -7.99 11.14 -3.41
C ILE A 257 -7.86 11.56 -4.87
N ASP A 258 -6.76 12.22 -5.24
CA ASP A 258 -6.60 12.79 -6.57
C ASP A 258 -5.83 11.89 -7.53
N GLY A 259 -5.24 10.80 -7.03
CA GLY A 259 -4.48 9.87 -7.86
C GLY A 259 -3.19 10.49 -8.43
N GLU A 260 -2.67 11.54 -7.78
CA GLU A 260 -1.38 12.10 -8.13
C GLU A 260 -0.29 11.04 -7.98
N TRP A 261 0.77 11.16 -8.79
CA TRP A 261 1.96 10.37 -8.51
C TRP A 261 2.41 10.66 -7.08
N GLU A 262 2.70 9.60 -6.33
CA GLU A 262 3.35 9.79 -5.04
C GLU A 262 4.55 10.68 -5.32
N GLN A 263 4.44 11.95 -4.91
CA GLN A 263 5.62 12.79 -4.90
C GLN A 263 6.53 12.20 -3.83
N ARG A 264 7.36 11.26 -4.22
CA ARG A 264 8.62 11.14 -3.54
C ARG A 264 9.28 12.49 -3.74
N VAL A 265 9.26 13.30 -2.73
CA VAL A 265 10.33 14.27 -2.54
C VAL A 265 11.57 13.40 -2.63
N VAL A 266 12.25 13.47 -3.77
CA VAL A 266 13.49 12.74 -3.99
C VAL A 266 14.35 13.11 -2.79
N GLY A 267 14.46 12.21 -1.83
CA GLY A 267 15.30 12.38 -0.69
C GLY A 267 14.71 12.34 0.71
N ARG A 268 13.41 12.38 0.98
CA ARG A 268 12.94 12.39 2.38
C ARG A 268 11.68 11.57 2.63
N VAL A 269 11.79 10.53 3.47
CA VAL A 269 10.63 9.81 4.02
C VAL A 269 9.86 10.69 5.00
N PHE A 270 10.57 11.52 5.77
CA PHE A 270 10.01 12.37 6.81
C PHE A 270 9.92 13.82 6.33
N THR A 271 8.96 14.13 5.48
CA THR A 271 8.75 15.49 4.93
C THR A 271 8.38 16.52 5.99
N ALA A 272 7.85 16.09 7.13
CA ALA A 272 7.55 16.97 8.28
C ALA A 272 8.74 17.19 9.21
N TRP A 273 9.90 16.55 8.94
CA TRP A 273 11.12 16.76 9.72
C TRP A 273 11.67 18.16 9.48
N ASP A 274 11.86 18.91 10.56
CA ASP A 274 12.44 20.25 10.55
C ASP A 274 13.49 20.35 11.68
N GLU A 275 14.75 20.35 11.28
CA GLU A 275 15.88 20.41 12.19
C GLU A 275 15.83 21.67 13.08
N THR A 276 15.35 22.80 12.57
CA THR A 276 15.33 24.07 13.29
C THR A 276 14.37 24.06 14.48
N THR A 277 13.27 23.34 14.38
CA THR A 277 12.24 23.26 15.42
C THR A 277 12.30 22.00 16.26
N MET A 278 12.86 20.89 15.74
CA MET A 278 12.83 19.58 16.38
C MET A 278 14.16 19.16 17.02
N VAL A 279 15.28 19.84 16.73
CA VAL A 279 16.55 19.57 17.44
C VAL A 279 16.62 20.38 18.71
N ARG A 280 16.72 19.67 19.86
CA ARG A 280 16.76 20.29 21.21
C ARG A 280 17.73 19.55 22.11
N GLY A 281 18.50 20.29 22.89
CA GLY A 281 19.49 19.73 23.82
C GLY A 281 18.99 19.47 25.25
N ASP A 282 17.83 19.95 25.60
CA ASP A 282 17.25 19.98 26.95
C ASP A 282 16.18 18.88 27.15
N ALA A 283 16.58 17.63 27.04
CA ALA A 283 15.65 16.51 27.19
C ALA A 283 14.99 16.48 28.57
N PRO A 284 13.67 16.28 28.65
CA PRO A 284 12.94 16.23 29.91
C PRO A 284 13.13 14.88 30.60
N TYR A 285 14.03 14.84 31.58
CA TYR A 285 14.20 13.63 32.39
C TYR A 285 13.28 13.62 33.61
N GLY A 286 12.65 12.48 33.87
CA GLY A 286 11.79 12.28 35.03
C GLY A 286 10.27 12.43 34.73
N GLY A 287 9.47 12.35 35.78
CA GLY A 287 8.02 12.45 35.66
C GLY A 287 7.35 11.24 34.99
N THR A 288 6.46 11.48 34.06
CA THR A 288 5.66 10.45 33.36
C THR A 288 6.37 9.80 32.17
N TRP A 289 7.58 10.27 31.81
CA TRP A 289 8.30 9.79 30.65
C TRP A 289 8.74 8.34 30.77
N LYS A 290 8.39 7.52 29.78
CA LYS A 290 8.84 6.13 29.64
C LYS A 290 10.16 6.08 28.91
N VAL A 291 11.10 5.31 29.43
CA VAL A 291 12.44 5.14 28.87
C VAL A 291 12.48 3.90 27.98
N CYS A 292 12.69 4.12 26.70
CA CYS A 292 12.66 3.07 25.69
C CYS A 292 14.03 2.94 25.01
N LEU A 293 14.43 1.71 24.72
CA LEU A 293 15.63 1.40 23.95
C LEU A 293 15.22 0.66 22.68
N GLY A 294 15.65 1.15 21.53
CA GLY A 294 15.52 0.46 20.26
C GLY A 294 16.88 0.08 19.69
N ILE A 295 17.00 -1.13 19.17
CA ILE A 295 18.28 -1.66 18.69
C ILE A 295 18.07 -2.27 17.31
N ASP A 296 18.82 -1.80 16.32
CA ASP A 296 18.96 -2.46 15.04
C ASP A 296 20.36 -3.05 14.90
N HIS A 297 20.41 -4.36 14.62
CA HIS A 297 21.70 -5.06 14.54
C HIS A 297 22.46 -4.79 13.24
N GLY A 298 21.88 -4.02 12.32
CA GLY A 298 22.45 -3.75 11.01
C GLY A 298 22.53 -4.98 10.11
N SER A 299 22.39 -4.79 8.81
CA SER A 299 22.48 -5.90 7.83
C SER A 299 23.91 -6.28 7.48
N LYS A 300 24.89 -5.42 7.82
CA LYS A 300 26.32 -5.65 7.61
C LYS A 300 27.02 -5.85 8.96
N VAL A 301 27.91 -6.83 9.02
CA VAL A 301 28.70 -7.11 10.22
C VAL A 301 29.39 -5.83 10.70
N GLY A 302 29.12 -5.41 11.95
CA GLY A 302 29.77 -4.26 12.58
C GLY A 302 28.96 -2.98 12.68
N LYS A 303 27.71 -2.91 12.18
CA LYS A 303 26.88 -1.71 12.27
C LYS A 303 25.69 -1.90 13.21
N GLU A 304 25.96 -1.91 14.50
CA GLU A 304 24.91 -1.86 15.53
C GLU A 304 24.47 -0.42 15.72
N VAL A 305 23.16 -0.17 15.76
CA VAL A 305 22.58 1.13 16.13
C VAL A 305 21.63 0.93 17.29
N ALA A 306 21.84 1.69 18.36
CA ALA A 306 20.90 1.73 19.47
C ALA A 306 20.50 3.18 19.79
N LEU A 307 19.19 3.40 20.02
CA LEU A 307 18.61 4.70 20.33
C LEU A 307 17.94 4.68 21.70
N LEU A 308 18.26 5.68 22.51
CA LEU A 308 17.61 5.96 23.78
C LEU A 308 16.49 6.98 23.54
N VAL A 309 15.26 6.58 23.83
CA VAL A 309 14.05 7.35 23.51
C VAL A 309 13.18 7.52 24.73
N LEU A 310 12.77 8.73 25.01
CA LEU A 310 11.75 9.04 26.02
C LEU A 310 10.39 9.19 25.33
N VAL A 311 9.35 8.62 25.92
CA VAL A 311 7.99 8.74 25.45
C VAL A 311 7.08 9.16 26.60
N ASP A 312 6.38 10.28 26.43
CA ASP A 312 5.30 10.66 27.33
C ASP A 312 3.96 10.33 26.67
N ASP A 313 3.29 9.36 27.27
CA ASP A 313 2.00 8.84 26.80
C ASP A 313 0.83 9.24 27.72
N SER A 314 1.01 10.29 28.52
CA SER A 314 0.02 10.79 29.47
C SER A 314 -1.06 11.68 28.84
N GLY A 315 -0.81 12.24 27.65
CA GLY A 315 -1.73 13.09 26.91
C GLY A 315 -2.51 12.35 25.81
N ASP A 316 -3.33 13.08 25.07
CA ASP A 316 -4.12 12.56 23.93
C ASP A 316 -3.22 12.07 22.80
N HIS A 317 -2.01 12.61 22.70
CA HIS A 317 -1.00 12.26 21.71
C HIS A 317 0.35 12.06 22.39
N ASP A 318 1.05 11.01 21.98
CA ASP A 318 2.38 10.70 22.50
C ASP A 318 3.38 11.84 22.14
N ARG A 319 4.23 12.21 23.10
CA ARG A 319 5.40 13.07 22.88
C ARG A 319 6.65 12.21 22.90
N ILE A 320 7.53 12.42 21.93
CA ILE A 320 8.70 11.57 21.69
C ILE A 320 9.94 12.45 21.75
N TRP A 321 10.95 11.99 22.52
CA TRP A 321 12.25 12.61 22.59
C TRP A 321 13.36 11.59 22.41
N VAL A 322 14.12 11.67 21.32
CA VAL A 322 15.32 10.85 21.13
C VAL A 322 16.49 11.53 21.81
N VAL A 323 17.00 10.91 22.85
CA VAL A 323 17.97 11.52 23.79
C VAL A 323 19.41 11.28 23.40
N ASP A 324 19.69 10.07 22.91
CA ASP A 324 21.06 9.64 22.64
C ASP A 324 21.10 8.47 21.67
N GLU A 325 22.24 8.30 21.02
CA GLU A 325 22.50 7.19 20.12
C GLU A 325 23.83 6.50 20.41
N TYR A 326 23.86 5.23 20.14
CA TYR A 326 25.06 4.42 20.02
C TYR A 326 25.15 3.88 18.60
N VAL A 327 26.31 4.03 17.97
CA VAL A 327 26.63 3.47 16.66
C VAL A 327 27.87 2.60 16.81
N GLY A 328 27.75 1.32 16.54
CA GLY A 328 28.83 0.36 16.63
C GLY A 328 29.90 0.55 15.54
N ALA A 329 31.13 0.16 15.83
CA ALA A 329 32.19 0.14 14.83
C ALA A 329 31.97 -0.97 13.79
N GLU A 330 32.49 -0.81 12.57
CA GLU A 330 32.33 -1.76 11.46
C GLU A 330 32.79 -3.19 11.79
N ASN A 331 33.74 -3.37 12.70
CA ASN A 331 34.26 -4.66 13.16
C ASN A 331 34.05 -4.86 14.66
N GLY A 332 33.07 -4.19 15.26
CA GLY A 332 32.79 -4.29 16.69
C GLY A 332 32.27 -5.67 17.08
N SER A 333 32.68 -6.15 18.25
CA SER A 333 32.16 -7.36 18.87
C SER A 333 30.84 -7.08 19.62
N VAL A 334 30.09 -8.14 19.94
CA VAL A 334 28.91 -8.05 20.82
C VAL A 334 29.28 -7.42 22.18
N SER A 335 30.50 -7.64 22.67
CA SER A 335 30.98 -7.04 23.92
C SER A 335 31.22 -5.53 23.79
N ASP A 336 31.69 -5.07 22.63
CA ASP A 336 31.87 -3.64 22.38
C ASP A 336 30.53 -2.94 22.26
N ASP A 337 29.53 -3.58 21.54
CA ASP A 337 28.18 -3.06 21.44
C ASP A 337 27.50 -2.97 22.82
N ALA A 338 27.63 -4.03 23.65
CA ALA A 338 27.09 -4.02 25.02
C ALA A 338 27.69 -2.91 25.87
N ARG A 339 29.03 -2.72 25.83
CA ARG A 339 29.70 -1.63 26.54
C ARG A 339 29.29 -0.26 26.02
N GLY A 340 29.15 -0.10 24.70
CA GLY A 340 28.73 1.14 24.07
C GLY A 340 27.33 1.55 24.49
N ILE A 341 26.37 0.60 24.46
CA ILE A 341 25.00 0.82 24.91
C ILE A 341 24.96 1.17 26.40
N LEU A 342 25.70 0.46 27.25
CA LEU A 342 25.76 0.77 28.69
C LEU A 342 26.43 2.13 28.94
N ALA A 343 27.45 2.51 28.18
CA ALA A 343 28.07 3.82 28.24
C ALA A 343 27.10 4.93 27.81
N MET A 344 26.28 4.69 26.76
CA MET A 344 25.21 5.60 26.36
C MET A 344 24.18 5.81 27.50
N LEU A 345 23.75 4.77 28.17
CA LEU A 345 22.86 4.90 29.34
C LEU A 345 23.55 5.68 30.47
N SER A 346 24.80 5.35 30.80
CA SER A 346 25.55 5.97 31.88
C SER A 346 25.74 7.47 31.67
N ARG A 347 26.08 7.94 30.47
CA ARG A 347 26.24 9.39 30.21
C ARG A 347 24.90 10.16 30.24
N ASN A 348 23.76 9.45 30.22
CA ASN A 348 22.45 10.01 30.48
C ASN A 348 21.98 9.76 31.94
N SER A 349 22.91 9.43 32.85
CA SER A 349 22.62 9.13 34.26
C SER A 349 21.61 8.00 34.47
N MET A 350 21.55 7.03 33.54
CA MET A 350 20.64 5.92 33.54
C MET A 350 21.36 4.58 33.69
N GLN A 351 20.65 3.63 34.27
CA GLN A 351 21.06 2.24 34.37
C GLN A 351 20.07 1.36 33.58
N TRP A 352 20.51 0.17 33.17
CA TRP A 352 19.67 -0.78 32.41
C TRP A 352 18.29 -1.03 33.05
N LYS A 353 18.25 -1.18 34.37
CA LYS A 353 17.02 -1.43 35.14
C LYS A 353 15.98 -0.29 35.10
N GLN A 354 16.39 0.90 34.64
CA GLN A 354 15.48 2.06 34.52
C GLN A 354 14.80 2.12 33.16
N LEU A 355 15.16 1.25 32.23
CA LEU A 355 14.43 1.10 30.97
C LEU A 355 13.06 0.52 31.22
N ASP A 356 12.01 1.12 30.67
CA ASP A 356 10.67 0.53 30.62
C ASP A 356 10.57 -0.57 29.57
N HIS A 357 11.24 -0.36 28.43
CA HIS A 357 11.21 -1.28 27.30
C HIS A 357 12.53 -1.31 26.54
N ALA A 358 12.91 -2.48 26.06
CA ALA A 358 13.97 -2.68 25.08
C ALA A 358 13.47 -3.59 23.93
N HIS A 359 13.64 -3.15 22.70
CA HIS A 359 13.25 -3.92 21.51
C HIS A 359 14.38 -3.92 20.48
N GLY A 360 14.57 -5.06 19.83
CA GLY A 360 15.55 -5.19 18.76
C GLY A 360 15.11 -6.12 17.64
N ASP A 361 15.72 -6.01 16.47
CA ASP A 361 15.44 -6.95 15.40
C ASP A 361 16.01 -8.33 15.74
N ARG A 362 15.48 -9.35 15.10
CA ARG A 362 16.01 -10.71 15.13
C ARG A 362 16.99 -10.84 13.97
N LEU A 363 18.26 -10.78 14.25
CA LEU A 363 19.26 -11.02 13.23
C LEU A 363 19.15 -12.44 12.70
N TYR A 364 18.86 -12.60 11.42
CA TYR A 364 18.89 -13.86 10.70
C TYR A 364 19.84 -13.71 9.51
N MET A 365 21.13 -14.00 9.73
CA MET A 365 22.09 -14.13 8.61
C MET A 365 22.45 -15.61 8.41
N ARG A 366 22.06 -16.17 7.27
CA ARG A 366 22.62 -17.44 6.79
C ARG A 366 24.05 -17.19 6.29
N GLY A 367 25.05 -17.75 6.95
CA GLY A 367 26.41 -17.84 6.42
C GLY A 367 27.47 -16.91 7.03
N ALA A 368 27.19 -16.11 8.06
CA ALA A 368 28.21 -15.33 8.77
C ALA A 368 28.85 -16.13 9.94
N VAL A 369 30.14 -16.01 10.11
CA VAL A 369 30.91 -16.69 11.17
C VAL A 369 30.54 -16.13 12.55
N ASP A 370 30.20 -14.80 12.65
CA ASP A 370 29.78 -14.15 13.89
C ASP A 370 28.30 -13.73 13.79
N ARG A 371 27.42 -14.50 14.43
CA ARG A 371 25.99 -14.20 14.51
C ARG A 371 25.73 -13.35 15.75
N LYS A 372 25.47 -12.06 15.54
CA LYS A 372 24.89 -11.21 16.60
C LYS A 372 23.39 -11.51 16.70
N SER A 373 22.90 -11.71 17.90
CA SER A 373 21.48 -11.87 18.17
C SER A 373 21.09 -11.11 19.43
N ASN A 374 19.80 -10.79 19.59
CA ASN A 374 19.30 -10.22 20.84
C ASN A 374 19.71 -11.04 22.06
N ILE A 375 19.82 -12.36 21.92
CA ILE A 375 20.21 -13.27 23.02
C ILE A 375 21.66 -13.06 23.42
N ASP A 376 22.55 -12.89 22.44
CA ASP A 376 23.99 -12.73 22.69
C ASP A 376 24.25 -11.36 23.33
N LEU A 377 23.60 -10.31 22.85
CA LEU A 377 23.65 -8.98 23.42
C LEU A 377 23.09 -8.96 24.87
N VAL A 378 21.96 -9.63 25.13
CA VAL A 378 21.38 -9.79 26.47
C VAL A 378 22.33 -10.49 27.41
N ARG A 379 22.99 -11.57 26.98
CA ARG A 379 23.98 -12.29 27.80
C ARG A 379 25.16 -11.40 28.17
N GLU A 380 25.64 -10.65 27.21
CA GLU A 380 26.82 -9.80 27.43
C GLU A 380 26.47 -8.59 28.29
N ILE A 381 25.32 -7.94 28.10
CA ILE A 381 24.84 -6.88 28.99
C ILE A 381 24.67 -7.43 30.41
N ALA A 382 24.01 -8.57 30.57
CA ALA A 382 23.81 -9.21 31.88
C ALA A 382 25.14 -9.50 32.61
N ARG A 383 26.15 -10.00 31.85
CA ARG A 383 27.51 -10.23 32.36
C ARG A 383 28.16 -8.94 32.86
N LEU A 384 28.05 -7.85 32.08
CA LEU A 384 28.64 -6.55 32.42
C LEU A 384 27.94 -5.87 33.58
N VAL A 385 26.63 -6.03 33.73
CA VAL A 385 25.88 -5.49 34.89
C VAL A 385 25.88 -6.43 36.10
N GLY A 386 26.52 -7.60 36.02
CA GLY A 386 26.68 -8.53 37.11
C GLY A 386 25.44 -9.30 37.54
N VAL A 387 24.53 -9.57 36.63
CA VAL A 387 23.28 -10.34 36.89
C VAL A 387 23.18 -11.58 36.00
N PRO A 388 22.49 -12.65 36.44
CA PRO A 388 22.18 -13.77 35.56
C PRO A 388 21.36 -13.27 34.35
N HIS A 389 21.64 -13.78 33.15
CA HIS A 389 20.98 -13.29 31.92
C HIS A 389 19.46 -13.40 31.96
N ARG A 390 18.91 -14.41 32.67
CA ARG A 390 17.45 -14.59 32.86
C ARG A 390 16.83 -13.58 33.80
N SER A 391 17.65 -12.88 34.59
CA SER A 391 17.24 -11.85 35.56
C SER A 391 17.41 -10.44 35.03
N LEU A 392 17.92 -10.27 33.81
CA LEU A 392 18.05 -8.95 33.17
C LEU A 392 16.63 -8.39 32.90
N SER A 393 16.34 -7.22 33.46
CA SER A 393 15.06 -6.54 33.27
C SER A 393 15.30 -5.06 32.88
N PRO A 394 14.65 -4.59 31.79
CA PRO A 394 13.86 -5.37 30.83
C PRO A 394 14.71 -6.28 29.95
N MET A 395 14.10 -7.36 29.46
CA MET A 395 14.70 -8.18 28.40
C MET A 395 14.55 -7.46 27.06
N ILE A 396 15.55 -7.58 26.18
CA ILE A 396 15.40 -7.12 24.78
C ILE A 396 14.40 -8.02 24.08
N ARG A 397 13.25 -7.48 23.73
CA ARG A 397 12.19 -8.21 23.02
C ARG A 397 12.41 -8.13 21.51
N THR A 398 12.31 -9.28 20.85
CA THR A 398 12.35 -9.29 19.40
C THR A 398 11.10 -8.63 18.82
N VAL A 399 11.31 -7.77 17.85
CA VAL A 399 10.26 -7.10 17.10
C VAL A 399 9.39 -8.14 16.39
N LYS A 400 8.10 -8.16 16.64
CA LYS A 400 7.15 -9.03 15.95
C LYS A 400 6.97 -8.52 14.52
N ARG A 401 7.46 -9.26 13.53
CA ARG A 401 7.06 -9.05 12.14
C ARG A 401 5.58 -9.41 12.03
N GLY A 402 4.73 -8.46 11.62
CA GLY A 402 3.32 -8.73 11.37
C GLY A 402 3.15 -9.90 10.38
N LYS A 403 2.00 -10.59 10.40
CA LYS A 403 1.63 -11.68 9.47
C LYS A 403 1.46 -11.23 8.01
N GLY A 404 2.37 -10.45 7.49
CA GLY A 404 2.47 -9.99 6.11
C GLY A 404 3.89 -9.52 5.91
N ARG A 405 4.53 -9.94 4.84
CA ARG A 405 5.93 -9.68 4.51
C ARG A 405 6.34 -8.25 4.87
N GLY A 406 7.01 -8.08 6.00
CA GLY A 406 7.84 -6.97 6.51
C GLY A 406 7.47 -5.49 6.28
N ARG A 407 6.90 -5.13 5.15
CA ARG A 407 6.63 -3.73 4.77
C ARG A 407 5.51 -3.07 5.60
N GLY A 408 4.49 -3.79 6.05
CA GLY A 408 3.40 -3.20 6.84
C GLY A 408 3.83 -2.63 8.18
N SER A 409 4.85 -3.22 8.84
CA SER A 409 5.39 -2.71 10.10
C SER A 409 6.30 -1.49 9.89
N VAL A 410 7.04 -1.43 8.76
CA VAL A 410 7.86 -0.26 8.40
C VAL A 410 6.96 0.95 8.18
N ASN A 411 5.97 0.82 7.32
CA ASN A 411 5.04 1.91 7.00
C ASN A 411 4.23 2.37 8.22
N ALA A 412 3.80 1.45 9.11
CA ALA A 412 3.11 1.82 10.35
C ALA A 412 4.01 2.64 11.29
N GLY A 413 5.27 2.22 11.46
CA GLY A 413 6.24 2.96 12.27
C GLY A 413 6.58 4.33 11.69
N CYS A 414 6.83 4.43 10.37
CA CYS A 414 7.09 5.70 9.71
C CYS A 414 5.89 6.64 9.79
N ARG A 415 4.67 6.12 9.63
CA ARG A 415 3.43 6.90 9.78
C ARG A 415 3.27 7.45 11.20
N TYR A 416 3.53 6.64 12.20
CA TYR A 416 3.48 7.06 13.60
C TYR A 416 4.48 8.19 13.89
N LEU A 417 5.73 8.06 13.42
CA LEU A 417 6.74 9.09 13.55
C LEU A 417 6.34 10.37 12.83
N HIS A 418 5.86 10.26 11.60
CA HIS A 418 5.40 11.41 10.83
C HIS A 418 4.24 12.15 11.53
N GLN A 419 3.29 11.42 12.11
CA GLN A 419 2.20 12.01 12.89
C GLN A 419 2.70 12.77 14.12
N ALA A 420 3.75 12.31 14.78
CA ALA A 420 4.37 13.04 15.89
C ALA A 420 5.11 14.29 15.39
N MET A 421 5.80 14.22 14.24
CA MET A 421 6.53 15.36 13.65
C MET A 421 5.62 16.47 13.17
N VAL A 422 4.44 16.14 12.58
CA VAL A 422 3.46 17.13 12.12
C VAL A 422 2.89 17.95 13.29
N ARG A 423 2.91 17.42 14.51
CA ARG A 423 2.39 18.10 15.69
C ARG A 423 3.48 18.90 16.38
N PRO A 424 3.38 20.24 16.46
CA PRO A 424 4.36 21.06 17.19
C PRO A 424 4.55 20.59 18.62
N GLY A 425 5.80 20.39 19.05
CA GLY A 425 6.11 19.99 20.41
C GLY A 425 5.96 18.50 20.73
N HIS A 426 5.73 17.63 19.73
CA HIS A 426 5.54 16.20 19.95
C HIS A 426 6.71 15.32 19.52
N PHE A 427 7.67 15.82 18.76
CA PHE A 427 8.85 15.07 18.34
C PHE A 427 10.12 15.91 18.47
N PHE A 428 11.12 15.37 19.17
CA PHE A 428 12.41 16.03 19.37
C PHE A 428 13.55 15.03 19.28
N VAL A 429 14.71 15.52 18.81
CA VAL A 429 15.95 14.76 18.74
C VAL A 429 17.07 15.58 19.36
N HIS A 430 17.87 14.96 20.23
CA HIS A 430 19.03 15.61 20.82
C HIS A 430 20.14 15.78 19.77
N PRO A 431 20.88 16.91 19.76
CA PRO A 431 21.96 17.18 18.79
C PRO A 431 23.06 16.09 18.72
N ARG A 432 23.25 15.32 19.78
CA ARG A 432 24.23 14.23 19.81
C ARG A 432 23.87 13.00 19.00
N CYS A 433 22.58 12.88 18.54
CA CYS A 433 22.11 11.81 17.70
C CYS A 433 22.46 12.09 16.22
N ALA A 434 23.72 12.30 15.92
CA ALA A 434 24.19 12.79 14.62
C ALA A 434 23.78 11.85 13.46
N ARG A 435 23.87 10.54 13.69
CA ARG A 435 23.53 9.55 12.67
C ARG A 435 22.04 9.49 12.41
N LEU A 436 21.21 9.58 13.47
CA LEU A 436 19.77 9.67 13.32
C LEU A 436 19.34 10.96 12.63
N LEU A 437 19.94 12.10 12.97
CA LEU A 437 19.65 13.40 12.35
C LEU A 437 19.90 13.32 10.84
N GLU A 438 21.05 12.78 10.43
CA GLU A 438 21.37 12.56 9.02
C GLU A 438 20.39 11.60 8.36
N ALA A 439 19.97 10.53 9.05
CA ALA A 439 19.00 9.56 8.52
C ALA A 439 17.60 10.16 8.34
N LEU A 440 17.12 10.99 9.27
CA LEU A 440 15.85 11.70 9.16
C LEU A 440 15.81 12.67 7.98
N ASP A 441 16.98 13.24 7.66
CA ASP A 441 17.13 14.16 6.54
C ASP A 441 17.25 13.47 5.18
N ARG A 442 17.87 12.29 5.12
CA ARG A 442 18.31 11.68 3.84
C ARG A 442 17.67 10.35 3.48
N TRP A 443 17.04 9.65 4.42
CA TRP A 443 16.51 8.33 4.13
C TRP A 443 15.29 8.38 3.18
N ASP A 444 15.33 7.55 2.14
CA ASP A 444 14.40 7.50 1.02
C ASP A 444 13.72 6.13 0.85
N TYR A 445 13.57 5.35 1.90
CA TYR A 445 13.16 3.93 1.90
C TYR A 445 14.17 2.96 1.25
N SER A 446 15.30 3.42 0.76
CA SER A 446 16.33 2.53 0.23
C SER A 446 16.98 1.72 1.35
N ASP A 447 17.58 0.58 0.97
CA ASP A 447 18.40 -0.22 1.87
C ASP A 447 19.81 0.39 1.98
N SER A 448 19.85 1.61 2.51
CA SER A 448 21.06 2.43 2.71
C SER A 448 21.48 2.41 4.17
N ASP A 449 22.65 2.97 4.44
CA ASP A 449 23.19 3.13 5.79
C ASP A 449 22.30 4.04 6.68
N PHE A 450 21.34 4.77 6.09
CA PHE A 450 20.38 5.61 6.80
C PHE A 450 19.18 4.84 7.33
N LYS A 451 19.00 3.59 6.93
CA LYS A 451 17.89 2.75 7.37
C LYS A 451 18.03 2.30 8.82
N ASP A 452 19.23 1.92 9.23
CA ASP A 452 19.48 1.31 10.54
C ASP A 452 19.08 2.25 11.71
N PRO A 453 19.41 3.56 11.72
CA PRO A 453 18.92 4.49 12.75
C PRO A 453 17.39 4.63 12.76
N ILE A 454 16.74 4.63 11.59
CA ILE A 454 15.29 4.71 11.50
C ILE A 454 14.65 3.43 12.01
N ASP A 455 15.22 2.26 11.71
CA ASP A 455 14.74 0.98 12.21
C ASP A 455 14.91 0.88 13.73
N ALA A 456 16.04 1.31 14.29
CA ALA A 456 16.25 1.39 15.73
C ALA A 456 15.21 2.31 16.41
N LEU A 457 14.92 3.48 15.83
CA LEU A 457 13.89 4.39 16.35
C LEU A 457 12.49 3.74 16.34
N ARG A 458 12.12 3.09 15.24
CA ARG A 458 10.85 2.37 15.13
C ARG A 458 10.73 1.21 16.13
N TYR A 459 11.85 0.53 16.43
CA TYR A 459 11.88 -0.54 17.41
C TYR A 459 11.69 -0.01 18.83
N ALA A 460 12.31 1.10 19.19
CA ALA A 460 12.04 1.76 20.48
C ALA A 460 10.55 2.06 20.67
N LEU A 461 9.88 2.48 19.60
CA LEU A 461 8.48 2.93 19.61
C LEU A 461 7.47 1.82 19.31
N GLN A 462 7.89 0.57 19.08
CA GLN A 462 7.02 -0.51 18.61
C GLN A 462 5.77 -0.72 19.46
N ARG A 463 5.87 -0.58 20.77
CA ARG A 463 4.75 -0.73 21.69
C ARG A 463 3.65 0.32 21.44
N TYR A 464 4.05 1.53 21.11
CA TYR A 464 3.14 2.67 20.89
C TYR A 464 2.49 2.61 19.52
N VAL A 465 3.25 2.27 18.49
CA VAL A 465 2.75 2.06 17.11
C VAL A 465 1.59 1.06 17.07
N PHE A 466 1.68 -0.05 17.80
CA PHE A 466 0.65 -1.08 17.79
C PHE A 466 -0.47 -0.87 18.82
N ARG A 467 -0.31 0.05 19.78
CA ARG A 467 -1.38 0.46 20.70
C ARG A 467 -2.48 1.24 19.95
N THR A 468 -2.08 2.22 19.15
CA THR A 468 -2.99 3.05 18.36
C THR A 468 -3.79 2.25 17.33
N THR A 469 -3.22 1.18 16.76
CA THR A 469 -3.94 0.30 15.83
C THR A 469 -4.94 -0.65 16.53
N ARG A 470 -4.74 -0.98 17.80
CA ARG A 470 -5.69 -1.82 18.58
C ARG A 470 -6.89 -1.03 19.07
N ASP A 471 -6.72 0.23 19.48
CA ASP A 471 -7.82 1.06 19.98
C ASP A 471 -8.72 1.58 18.85
N ALA A 472 -8.19 1.77 17.64
CA ALA A 472 -8.97 2.09 16.44
C ALA A 472 -9.84 0.92 15.93
N TYR A 473 -9.60 -0.31 16.40
CA TYR A 473 -10.36 -1.51 15.99
C TYR A 473 -11.15 -2.12 17.16
N LYS A 474 -11.77 -1.31 18.00
CA LYS A 474 -12.89 -1.77 18.81
C LYS A 474 -14.15 -1.69 17.96
N PRO A 475 -14.72 -2.84 17.51
CA PRO A 475 -16.01 -2.79 16.83
C PRO A 475 -17.01 -2.19 17.82
N GLN A 476 -17.58 -1.04 17.49
CA GLN A 476 -18.77 -0.56 18.19
C GLN A 476 -19.80 -1.68 18.07
N ARG A 477 -20.17 -2.26 19.19
CA ARG A 477 -21.35 -3.14 19.25
C ARG A 477 -22.54 -2.27 18.88
N LEU A 478 -23.00 -2.38 17.64
CA LEU A 478 -24.30 -1.93 17.23
C LEU A 478 -25.32 -2.70 18.09
N HIS A 479 -25.92 -2.01 19.05
CA HIS A 479 -27.15 -2.46 19.67
C HIS A 479 -28.23 -2.38 18.60
N LEU A 480 -28.54 -3.53 18.00
CA LEU A 480 -29.78 -3.71 17.25
C LEU A 480 -30.91 -3.72 18.26
N TYR A 481 -31.75 -2.69 18.25
CA TYR A 481 -33.13 -2.74 18.69
C TYR A 481 -34.03 -2.95 17.50
#